data_b408fe256737337a02a42728bd928493
#
_entry.id   b408fe256737337a02a42728bd928493
#
_cell.length_a   1.000
_cell.length_b   1.000
_cell.length_c   1.000
_cell.angle_alpha   90.00
_cell.angle_beta   90.00
_cell.angle_gamma   90.00
#
_symmetry.space_group_name_H-M   'P 1'
#
loop_
_entity.id
_entity.type
_entity.pdbx_description
1 polymer ?
#
loop_
_entity_poly.entity_id
_entity_poly.type
_entity_poly.pdbx_seq_one_letter_code
_entity_poly.pdbx_strand_id
1 'polypeptide(L)'
;MFINEYGNRNDPTVILLAPMMISGSDLYGQMSQFFQDSYHIIAPDQGGHGKAGAYINADEEYQTLKSFLLETCCTNIELVYGASMGVAVAYRLFMDPEFTVNHAWFDGVALKNSAGFAEWLVSRMFRKRKKLSAKLKGKPSSMLVKMYGDDFARLMAKNFERITPQDIDAICHACCHYDLRKLTDEEQKKLHLDFGEKDFDLKLSGKAIPVYMPKAELTIRPGYQHCGYMAAHPKEYVEEIEQFIGRYV
;
A
#
# COMPACT_ATOMS: atom_id res chain seq x y z
N MET A 1 -11.54 -5.02 -7.81
CA MET A 1 -11.59 -4.23 -6.55
C MET A 1 -12.99 -4.24 -5.96
N PHE A 2 -13.14 -4.16 -4.62
CA PHE A 2 -14.40 -3.93 -3.92
C PHE A 2 -14.24 -2.71 -3.00
N ILE A 3 -15.08 -1.70 -3.18
CA ILE A 3 -14.94 -0.45 -2.42
C ILE A 3 -15.58 -0.60 -1.04
N ASN A 4 -14.80 -0.38 0.02
CA ASN A 4 -15.31 -0.16 1.36
C ASN A 4 -15.17 1.34 1.67
N GLU A 5 -16.24 1.94 2.18
CA GLU A 5 -16.34 3.37 2.45
C GLU A 5 -16.80 3.58 3.90
N TYR A 6 -16.18 4.53 4.61
CA TYR A 6 -16.41 4.79 6.03
C TYR A 6 -16.38 6.28 6.31
N GLY A 7 -17.06 6.71 7.37
CA GLY A 7 -17.12 8.11 7.77
C GLY A 7 -18.12 8.93 6.96
N ASN A 8 -18.01 10.25 7.07
CA ASN A 8 -18.93 11.19 6.42
C ASN A 8 -18.28 11.74 5.14
N ARG A 9 -18.99 11.69 4.02
CA ARG A 9 -18.52 12.18 2.71
C ARG A 9 -18.21 13.69 2.66
N ASN A 10 -18.64 14.46 3.65
CA ASN A 10 -18.31 15.88 3.75
C ASN A 10 -16.97 16.13 4.44
N ASP A 11 -16.37 15.11 5.07
CA ASP A 11 -15.06 15.21 5.71
C ASP A 11 -13.94 15.02 4.66
N PRO A 12 -12.70 15.45 4.95
CA PRO A 12 -11.57 15.24 4.05
C PRO A 12 -11.38 13.77 3.67
N THR A 13 -11.18 13.49 2.37
CA THR A 13 -11.09 12.11 1.87
C THR A 13 -9.70 11.52 2.06
N VAL A 14 -9.62 10.38 2.73
CA VAL A 14 -8.41 9.56 2.88
C VAL A 14 -8.60 8.22 2.16
N ILE A 15 -7.63 7.84 1.33
CA ILE A 15 -7.64 6.57 0.61
C ILE A 15 -6.55 5.66 1.19
N LEU A 16 -6.95 4.45 1.65
CA LEU A 16 -6.06 3.45 2.25
C LEU A 16 -5.93 2.23 1.33
N LEU A 17 -4.79 2.09 0.67
CA LEU A 17 -4.49 0.99 -0.25
C LEU A 17 -3.53 -0.02 0.40
N ALA A 18 -4.07 -1.18 0.74
CA ALA A 18 -3.42 -2.19 1.57
C ALA A 18 -2.27 -2.94 0.86
N PRO A 19 -1.29 -3.47 1.61
CA PRO A 19 -0.28 -4.38 1.06
C PRO A 19 -0.90 -5.75 0.75
N MET A 20 -0.20 -6.56 -0.05
CA MET A 20 -0.59 -7.96 -0.26
C MET A 20 -0.72 -8.70 1.07
N MET A 21 -1.71 -9.57 1.17
CA MET A 21 -2.11 -10.34 2.36
C MET A 21 -2.89 -9.53 3.41
N ILE A 22 -3.26 -8.28 3.15
CA ILE A 22 -4.15 -7.47 4.00
C ILE A 22 -5.27 -6.95 3.11
N SER A 23 -6.54 -7.06 3.55
CA SER A 23 -7.66 -6.42 2.86
C SER A 23 -7.76 -4.93 3.21
N GLY A 24 -8.44 -4.14 2.39
CA GLY A 24 -8.69 -2.73 2.72
C GLY A 24 -9.47 -2.58 4.02
N SER A 25 -10.47 -3.44 4.25
CA SER A 25 -11.22 -3.45 5.51
C SER A 25 -10.37 -3.85 6.73
N ASP A 26 -9.39 -4.76 6.58
CA ASP A 26 -8.47 -5.09 7.67
C ASP A 26 -7.50 -3.92 7.94
N LEU A 27 -6.99 -3.26 6.90
CA LEU A 27 -6.13 -2.07 7.05
C LEU A 27 -6.87 -0.92 7.74
N TYR A 28 -8.12 -0.66 7.31
CA TYR A 28 -8.99 0.30 7.99
C TYR A 28 -9.10 -0.03 9.49
N GLY A 29 -9.38 -1.27 9.85
CA GLY A 29 -9.50 -1.71 11.25
C GLY A 29 -8.20 -1.54 12.06
N GLN A 30 -7.03 -1.60 11.41
CA GLN A 30 -5.75 -1.37 12.09
C GLN A 30 -5.44 0.11 12.32
N MET A 31 -5.86 1.00 11.42
CA MET A 31 -5.44 2.41 11.43
C MET A 31 -6.52 3.36 11.95
N SER A 32 -7.80 3.12 11.64
CA SER A 32 -8.88 4.11 11.79
C SER A 32 -9.10 4.60 13.22
N GLN A 33 -8.88 3.75 14.22
CA GLN A 33 -9.06 4.09 15.63
C GLN A 33 -8.01 5.09 16.17
N PHE A 34 -6.96 5.35 15.42
CA PHE A 34 -5.85 6.22 15.83
C PHE A 34 -5.87 7.57 15.12
N PHE A 35 -6.67 7.76 14.08
CA PHE A 35 -6.91 9.08 13.51
C PHE A 35 -7.59 9.98 14.55
N GLN A 36 -7.05 11.19 14.73
CA GLN A 36 -7.60 12.18 15.66
C GLN A 36 -8.70 13.00 15.00
N ASP A 37 -8.56 13.29 13.71
CA ASP A 37 -9.52 14.04 12.93
C ASP A 37 -10.57 13.12 12.28
N SER A 38 -11.71 13.70 11.93
CA SER A 38 -12.76 13.01 11.18
C SER A 38 -12.41 13.00 9.69
N TYR A 39 -12.41 11.80 9.11
CA TYR A 39 -12.15 11.59 7.69
C TYR A 39 -13.25 10.78 7.03
N HIS A 40 -13.48 11.07 5.74
CA HIS A 40 -14.14 10.16 4.83
C HIS A 40 -13.08 9.16 4.33
N ILE A 41 -13.15 7.90 4.76
CA ILE A 41 -12.12 6.91 4.46
C ILE A 41 -12.61 5.92 3.40
N ILE A 42 -11.86 5.80 2.32
CA ILE A 42 -12.05 4.81 1.25
C ILE A 42 -10.91 3.78 1.38
N ALA A 43 -11.26 2.55 1.80
CA ALA A 43 -10.30 1.46 2.02
C ALA A 43 -10.69 0.24 1.16
N PRO A 44 -10.37 0.24 -0.14
CA PRO A 44 -10.83 -0.80 -1.05
C PRO A 44 -10.10 -2.13 -0.82
N ASP A 45 -10.87 -3.22 -0.86
CA ASP A 45 -10.29 -4.55 -1.01
C ASP A 45 -9.81 -4.71 -2.45
N GLN A 46 -8.51 -4.79 -2.66
CA GLN A 46 -7.92 -5.04 -3.97
C GLN A 46 -8.09 -6.51 -4.36
N GLY A 47 -8.01 -6.83 -5.63
CA GLY A 47 -8.19 -8.18 -6.13
C GLY A 47 -7.41 -9.24 -5.36
N GLY A 48 -8.00 -10.41 -5.16
CA GLY A 48 -7.49 -11.49 -4.32
C GLY A 48 -7.74 -11.31 -2.81
N HIS A 49 -8.22 -10.15 -2.36
CA HIS A 49 -8.38 -9.81 -0.93
C HIS A 49 -9.83 -9.50 -0.55
N GLY A 50 -10.16 -9.66 0.72
CA GLY A 50 -11.45 -9.26 1.29
C GLY A 50 -12.65 -9.75 0.48
N LYS A 51 -13.48 -8.83 0.00
CA LYS A 51 -14.67 -9.11 -0.83
C LYS A 51 -14.41 -9.02 -2.33
N ALA A 52 -13.21 -8.61 -2.74
CA ALA A 52 -12.87 -8.47 -4.16
C ALA A 52 -12.77 -9.84 -4.88
N GLY A 53 -12.91 -9.80 -6.21
CA GLY A 53 -12.60 -10.92 -7.10
C GLY A 53 -11.09 -11.16 -7.27
N ALA A 54 -10.69 -11.78 -8.38
CA ALA A 54 -9.28 -11.99 -8.70
C ALA A 54 -8.54 -10.66 -8.94
N TYR A 55 -7.24 -10.63 -8.68
CA TYR A 55 -6.38 -9.53 -9.10
C TYR A 55 -5.93 -9.72 -10.54
N ILE A 56 -6.32 -8.80 -11.42
CA ILE A 56 -5.98 -8.88 -12.84
C ILE A 56 -4.68 -8.11 -13.11
N ASN A 57 -4.66 -6.81 -12.85
CA ASN A 57 -3.49 -5.94 -12.96
C ASN A 57 -3.75 -4.63 -12.22
N ALA A 58 -2.70 -3.81 -12.04
CA ALA A 58 -2.81 -2.53 -11.34
C ALA A 58 -3.66 -1.49 -12.10
N ASP A 59 -3.77 -1.61 -13.42
CA ASP A 59 -4.56 -0.69 -14.22
C ASP A 59 -6.05 -0.91 -14.00
N GLU A 60 -6.53 -2.15 -14.03
CA GLU A 60 -7.92 -2.52 -13.72
C GLU A 60 -8.31 -2.10 -12.28
N GLU A 61 -7.41 -2.31 -11.31
CA GLU A 61 -7.64 -1.86 -9.94
C GLU A 61 -7.74 -0.32 -9.89
N TYR A 62 -6.85 0.37 -10.57
CA TYR A 62 -6.85 1.83 -10.66
C TYR A 62 -8.12 2.37 -11.34
N GLN A 63 -8.52 1.82 -12.50
CA GLN A 63 -9.72 2.26 -13.22
C GLN A 63 -11.00 2.05 -12.41
N THR A 64 -11.08 0.97 -11.64
CA THR A 64 -12.21 0.72 -10.74
C THR A 64 -12.29 1.80 -9.64
N LEU A 65 -11.15 2.13 -9.00
CA LEU A 65 -11.10 3.19 -7.99
C LEU A 65 -11.41 4.56 -8.61
N LYS A 66 -10.79 4.88 -9.76
CA LYS A 66 -11.00 6.12 -10.49
C LYS A 66 -12.48 6.35 -10.82
N SER A 67 -13.14 5.35 -11.39
CA SER A 67 -14.56 5.43 -11.73
C SER A 67 -15.42 5.73 -10.50
N PHE A 68 -15.17 5.03 -9.39
CA PHE A 68 -15.87 5.29 -8.13
C PHE A 68 -15.64 6.71 -7.62
N LEU A 69 -14.41 7.21 -7.62
CA LEU A 69 -14.08 8.56 -7.15
C LEU A 69 -14.75 9.66 -8.00
N LEU A 70 -14.78 9.47 -9.33
CA LEU A 70 -15.45 10.41 -10.23
C LEU A 70 -16.98 10.39 -10.05
N GLU A 71 -17.60 9.20 -9.96
CA GLU A 71 -19.03 9.03 -9.74
C GLU A 71 -19.49 9.61 -8.40
N THR A 72 -18.63 9.59 -7.39
CA THR A 72 -18.94 10.13 -6.06
C THR A 72 -18.44 11.56 -5.85
N CYS A 73 -17.87 12.19 -6.88
CA CYS A 73 -17.27 13.53 -6.83
C CYS A 73 -16.16 13.69 -5.79
N CYS A 74 -15.45 12.59 -5.43
CA CYS A 74 -14.31 12.59 -4.51
C CYS A 74 -13.00 12.87 -5.26
N THR A 75 -12.89 14.05 -5.89
CA THR A 75 -11.72 14.43 -6.69
C THR A 75 -10.65 15.21 -5.93
N ASN A 76 -10.98 15.72 -4.73
CA ASN A 76 -10.03 16.33 -3.80
C ASN A 76 -9.73 15.33 -2.67
N ILE A 77 -8.51 14.84 -2.66
CA ILE A 77 -8.05 13.74 -1.78
C ILE A 77 -7.02 14.31 -0.81
N GLU A 78 -7.34 14.27 0.48
CA GLU A 78 -6.45 14.76 1.52
C GLU A 78 -5.19 13.90 1.64
N LEU A 79 -5.38 12.57 1.67
CA LEU A 79 -4.27 11.63 1.73
C LEU A 79 -4.54 10.43 0.83
N VAL A 80 -3.57 10.04 0.02
CA VAL A 80 -3.47 8.69 -0.53
C VAL A 80 -2.35 7.93 0.18
N TYR A 81 -2.74 6.94 0.98
CA TYR A 81 -1.83 5.98 1.58
C TYR A 81 -1.75 4.73 0.71
N GLY A 82 -0.56 4.28 0.41
CA GLY A 82 -0.32 3.00 -0.26
C GLY A 82 0.80 2.23 0.41
N ALA A 83 0.57 0.94 0.71
CA ALA A 83 1.61 0.06 1.20
C ALA A 83 1.88 -1.06 0.19
N SER A 84 3.16 -1.29 -0.16
CA SER A 84 3.58 -2.39 -1.04
C SER A 84 2.73 -2.47 -2.32
N MET A 85 1.93 -3.53 -2.49
CA MET A 85 0.98 -3.70 -3.61
C MET A 85 0.08 -2.47 -3.80
N GLY A 86 -0.38 -1.87 -2.72
CA GLY A 86 -1.26 -0.70 -2.76
C GLY A 86 -0.62 0.52 -3.41
N VAL A 87 0.71 0.64 -3.38
CA VAL A 87 1.42 1.76 -4.02
C VAL A 87 1.26 1.73 -5.54
N ALA A 88 1.08 0.56 -6.15
CA ALA A 88 0.88 0.47 -7.60
C ALA A 88 -0.37 1.23 -8.08
N VAL A 89 -1.41 1.27 -7.25
CA VAL A 89 -2.64 2.05 -7.49
C VAL A 89 -2.49 3.48 -6.94
N ALA A 90 -1.92 3.65 -5.75
CA ALA A 90 -1.72 4.95 -5.11
C ALA A 90 -0.86 5.88 -5.97
N TYR A 91 0.22 5.37 -6.57
CA TYR A 91 1.08 6.14 -7.46
C TYR A 91 0.35 6.62 -8.72
N ARG A 92 -0.48 5.76 -9.35
CA ARG A 92 -1.30 6.15 -10.49
C ARG A 92 -2.28 7.27 -10.12
N LEU A 93 -2.92 7.16 -8.97
CA LEU A 93 -3.85 8.17 -8.48
C LEU A 93 -3.14 9.50 -8.19
N PHE A 94 -1.97 9.44 -7.54
CA PHE A 94 -1.14 10.62 -7.27
C PHE A 94 -0.66 11.33 -8.54
N MET A 95 -0.49 10.59 -9.63
CA MET A 95 -0.02 11.10 -10.93
C MET A 95 -1.14 11.54 -11.87
N ASP A 96 -2.40 11.24 -11.58
CA ASP A 96 -3.53 11.56 -12.46
C ASP A 96 -4.00 13.02 -12.27
N PRO A 97 -3.92 13.86 -13.30
CA PRO A 97 -4.31 15.28 -13.22
C PRO A 97 -5.81 15.51 -13.00
N GLU A 98 -6.66 14.48 -13.12
CA GLU A 98 -8.09 14.59 -12.80
C GLU A 98 -8.36 14.66 -11.29
N PHE A 99 -7.36 14.38 -10.46
CA PHE A 99 -7.45 14.42 -8.99
C PHE A 99 -6.51 15.46 -8.40
N THR A 100 -6.96 16.10 -7.35
CA THR A 100 -6.09 16.88 -6.46
C THR A 100 -5.73 16.02 -5.27
N VAL A 101 -4.49 15.52 -5.24
CA VAL A 101 -3.95 14.79 -4.08
C VAL A 101 -3.09 15.76 -3.28
N ASN A 102 -3.50 16.02 -2.02
CA ASN A 102 -2.80 16.94 -1.13
C ASN A 102 -1.56 16.28 -0.52
N HIS A 103 -1.68 15.00 -0.12
CA HIS A 103 -0.60 14.24 0.48
C HIS A 103 -0.57 12.79 -0.04
N ALA A 104 0.62 12.24 -0.19
CA ALA A 104 0.83 10.84 -0.56
C ALA A 104 1.85 10.19 0.39
N TRP A 105 1.49 9.04 0.97
CA TRP A 105 2.37 8.26 1.83
C TRP A 105 2.54 6.85 1.28
N PHE A 106 3.78 6.50 0.88
CA PHE A 106 4.09 5.21 0.28
C PHE A 106 5.03 4.40 1.17
N ASP A 107 4.56 3.25 1.64
CA ASP A 107 5.28 2.35 2.52
C ASP A 107 5.73 1.09 1.77
N GLY A 108 7.02 0.80 1.80
CA GLY A 108 7.58 -0.44 1.25
C GLY A 108 7.36 -0.61 -0.25
N VAL A 109 7.84 0.32 -1.07
CA VAL A 109 7.63 0.30 -2.53
C VAL A 109 8.90 0.00 -3.30
N ALA A 110 8.85 -0.89 -4.31
CA ALA A 110 9.94 -1.13 -5.25
C ALA A 110 9.88 -0.17 -6.45
N LEU A 111 10.34 1.08 -6.27
CA LEU A 111 10.30 2.11 -7.30
C LEU A 111 11.23 1.77 -8.48
N LYS A 112 10.70 1.05 -9.48
CA LYS A 112 11.40 0.68 -10.71
C LYS A 112 10.47 0.63 -11.91
N ASN A 113 10.95 1.14 -13.05
CA ASN A 113 10.22 1.04 -14.33
C ASN A 113 10.18 -0.40 -14.85
N SER A 114 11.19 -1.19 -14.55
CA SER A 114 11.20 -2.62 -14.87
C SER A 114 12.18 -3.34 -13.94
N ALA A 115 11.70 -4.39 -13.32
CA ALA A 115 12.49 -5.23 -12.42
C ALA A 115 12.22 -6.74 -12.64
N GLY A 116 12.21 -7.19 -13.90
CA GLY A 116 11.81 -8.54 -14.28
C GLY A 116 12.53 -9.67 -13.53
N PHE A 117 13.83 -9.52 -13.19
CA PHE A 117 14.52 -10.49 -12.36
C PHE A 117 14.00 -10.49 -10.90
N ALA A 118 13.75 -9.30 -10.35
CA ALA A 118 13.16 -9.18 -9.01
C ALA A 118 11.73 -9.74 -9.00
N GLU A 119 10.92 -9.44 -10.01
CA GLU A 119 9.57 -10.01 -10.20
C GLU A 119 9.61 -11.54 -10.18
N TRP A 120 10.47 -12.16 -11.01
CA TRP A 120 10.61 -13.60 -11.06
C TRP A 120 10.99 -14.19 -9.69
N LEU A 121 11.92 -13.55 -8.98
CA LEU A 121 12.38 -14.02 -7.66
C LEU A 121 11.27 -13.92 -6.62
N VAL A 122 10.59 -12.77 -6.56
CA VAL A 122 9.53 -12.49 -5.57
C VAL A 122 8.31 -13.37 -5.84
N SER A 123 7.88 -13.50 -7.10
CA SER A 123 6.77 -14.40 -7.49
C SER A 123 7.07 -15.84 -7.09
N ARG A 124 8.28 -16.36 -7.41
CA ARG A 124 8.68 -17.71 -7.01
C ARG A 124 8.66 -17.88 -5.48
N MET A 125 9.13 -16.88 -4.74
CA MET A 125 9.12 -16.90 -3.27
C MET A 125 7.68 -16.95 -2.73
N PHE A 126 6.79 -16.10 -3.19
CA PHE A 126 5.40 -16.09 -2.74
C PHE A 126 4.62 -17.35 -3.15
N ARG A 127 4.83 -17.88 -4.35
CA ARG A 127 4.27 -19.18 -4.76
C ARG A 127 4.73 -20.33 -3.85
N LYS A 128 6.01 -20.34 -3.44
CA LYS A 128 6.51 -21.31 -2.45
C LYS A 128 5.85 -21.12 -1.09
N ARG A 129 5.71 -19.87 -0.63
CA ARG A 129 5.00 -19.53 0.62
C ARG A 129 3.53 -19.94 0.56
N LYS A 130 2.86 -19.78 -0.59
CA LYS A 130 1.47 -20.22 -0.80
C LYS A 130 1.32 -21.73 -0.62
N LYS A 131 2.23 -22.52 -1.20
CA LYS A 131 2.24 -23.99 -0.99
C LYS A 131 2.47 -24.39 0.47
N LEU A 132 3.27 -23.61 1.21
CA LEU A 132 3.49 -23.84 2.65
C LEU A 132 2.27 -23.43 3.47
N SER A 133 1.65 -22.27 3.18
CA SER A 133 0.44 -21.77 3.83
C SER A 133 -0.71 -22.78 3.77
N ALA A 134 -0.90 -23.45 2.62
CA ALA A 134 -1.90 -24.49 2.48
C ALA A 134 -1.73 -25.65 3.49
N LYS A 135 -0.49 -25.95 3.91
CA LYS A 135 -0.21 -26.94 4.95
C LYS A 135 -0.52 -26.45 6.36
N LEU A 136 -0.50 -25.13 6.57
CA LEU A 136 -0.73 -24.49 7.85
C LEU A 136 -2.23 -24.22 8.13
N LYS A 137 -3.10 -24.47 7.16
CA LYS A 137 -4.57 -24.34 7.27
C LYS A 137 -4.98 -23.01 7.91
N GLY A 138 -4.54 -21.88 7.35
CA GLY A 138 -4.86 -20.54 7.79
C GLY A 138 -4.13 -20.06 9.05
N LYS A 139 -3.24 -20.85 9.60
CA LYS A 139 -2.39 -20.41 10.72
C LYS A 139 -1.18 -19.64 10.19
N PRO A 140 -0.74 -18.57 10.87
CA PRO A 140 0.47 -17.86 10.49
C PRO A 140 1.71 -18.75 10.67
N SER A 141 2.70 -18.57 9.82
CA SER A 141 4.01 -19.19 10.04
C SER A 141 4.75 -18.48 11.19
N SER A 142 5.65 -19.20 11.89
CA SER A 142 6.48 -18.60 12.95
C SER A 142 7.31 -17.41 12.45
N MET A 143 7.68 -17.40 11.17
CA MET A 143 8.39 -16.29 10.56
C MET A 143 7.48 -15.02 10.46
N LEU A 144 6.23 -15.15 10.04
CA LEU A 144 5.29 -14.02 9.99
C LEU A 144 5.02 -13.47 11.38
N VAL A 145 4.79 -14.34 12.38
CA VAL A 145 4.60 -13.92 13.77
C VAL A 145 5.82 -13.15 14.30
N LYS A 146 7.04 -13.63 14.01
CA LYS A 146 8.27 -12.94 14.41
C LYS A 146 8.43 -11.57 13.75
N MET A 147 7.96 -11.43 12.50
CA MET A 147 8.13 -10.19 11.71
C MET A 147 7.07 -9.13 12.03
N TYR A 148 5.83 -9.54 12.27
CA TYR A 148 4.66 -8.64 12.30
C TYR A 148 3.83 -8.75 13.58
N GLY A 149 4.19 -9.60 14.53
CA GLY A 149 3.36 -9.91 15.69
C GLY A 149 2.24 -10.91 15.37
N ASP A 150 1.60 -11.45 16.43
CA ASP A 150 0.64 -12.56 16.26
C ASP A 150 -0.65 -12.12 15.56
N ASP A 151 -1.24 -11.00 15.99
CA ASP A 151 -2.52 -10.52 15.45
C ASP A 151 -2.44 -10.14 13.97
N PHE A 152 -1.43 -9.35 13.60
CA PHE A 152 -1.24 -8.95 12.20
C PHE A 152 -0.88 -10.15 11.32
N ALA A 153 -0.05 -11.07 11.82
CA ALA A 153 0.29 -12.30 11.13
C ALA A 153 -0.92 -13.23 10.89
N ARG A 154 -1.91 -13.24 11.80
CA ARG A 154 -3.19 -13.96 11.62
C ARG A 154 -4.03 -13.36 10.50
N LEU A 155 -4.14 -12.03 10.44
CA LEU A 155 -4.81 -11.33 9.33
C LEU A 155 -4.15 -11.65 7.99
N MET A 156 -2.83 -11.58 7.93
CA MET A 156 -2.05 -11.96 6.74
C MET A 156 -2.31 -13.40 6.30
N ALA A 157 -2.28 -14.35 7.24
CA ALA A 157 -2.49 -15.76 6.93
C ALA A 157 -3.91 -16.01 6.39
N LYS A 158 -4.93 -15.42 7.01
CA LYS A 158 -6.34 -15.49 6.58
C LYS A 158 -6.53 -14.98 5.15
N ASN A 159 -6.01 -13.80 4.84
CA ASN A 159 -6.13 -13.22 3.49
C ASN A 159 -5.32 -14.03 2.47
N PHE A 160 -4.13 -14.52 2.84
CA PHE A 160 -3.29 -15.30 1.93
C PHE A 160 -3.95 -16.62 1.47
N GLU A 161 -4.88 -17.17 2.22
CA GLU A 161 -5.64 -18.35 1.77
C GLU A 161 -6.49 -18.08 0.52
N ARG A 162 -6.95 -16.85 0.33
CA ARG A 162 -7.76 -16.46 -0.83
C ARG A 162 -6.94 -16.19 -2.10
N ILE A 163 -5.75 -15.63 -1.92
CA ILE A 163 -4.86 -15.23 -3.02
C ILE A 163 -4.44 -16.46 -3.82
N THR A 164 -4.74 -16.49 -5.10
CA THR A 164 -4.35 -17.58 -6.01
C THR A 164 -2.90 -17.42 -6.51
N PRO A 165 -2.27 -18.46 -7.08
CA PRO A 165 -0.98 -18.31 -7.74
C PRO A 165 -0.99 -17.29 -8.91
N GLN A 166 -2.11 -17.15 -9.61
CA GLN A 166 -2.30 -16.19 -10.68
C GLN A 166 -2.35 -14.75 -10.12
N ASP A 167 -3.07 -14.53 -9.01
CA ASP A 167 -3.06 -13.24 -8.32
C ASP A 167 -1.64 -12.87 -7.86
N ILE A 168 -0.88 -13.82 -7.31
CA ILE A 168 0.52 -13.60 -6.89
C ILE A 168 1.37 -13.08 -8.05
N ASP A 169 1.27 -13.70 -9.22
CA ASP A 169 2.07 -13.27 -10.38
C ASP A 169 1.67 -11.88 -10.85
N ALA A 170 0.38 -11.60 -10.96
CA ALA A 170 -0.12 -10.30 -11.38
C ALA A 170 0.23 -9.19 -10.38
N ILE A 171 0.13 -9.46 -9.07
CA ILE A 171 0.55 -8.53 -8.01
C ILE A 171 2.06 -8.28 -8.08
N CYS A 172 2.87 -9.33 -8.19
CA CYS A 172 4.34 -9.19 -8.29
C CYS A 172 4.74 -8.38 -9.53
N HIS A 173 4.04 -8.59 -10.66
CA HIS A 173 4.23 -7.77 -11.85
C HIS A 173 3.92 -6.30 -11.56
N ALA A 174 2.77 -5.99 -10.98
CA ALA A 174 2.36 -4.63 -10.64
C ALA A 174 3.37 -3.92 -9.70
N CYS A 175 3.91 -4.64 -8.71
CA CYS A 175 4.89 -4.12 -7.76
C CYS A 175 6.30 -3.90 -8.36
N CYS A 176 6.60 -4.50 -9.52
CA CYS A 176 7.91 -4.44 -10.14
C CYS A 176 7.97 -3.59 -11.42
N HIS A 177 6.84 -2.99 -11.83
CA HIS A 177 6.74 -2.21 -13.06
C HIS A 177 5.94 -0.93 -12.84
N TYR A 178 6.65 0.17 -12.62
CA TYR A 178 6.08 1.51 -12.50
C TYR A 178 6.39 2.32 -13.76
N ASP A 179 5.53 3.26 -14.08
CA ASP A 179 5.83 4.32 -15.06
C ASP A 179 6.34 5.56 -14.33
N LEU A 180 7.61 5.48 -13.88
CA LEU A 180 8.22 6.55 -13.09
C LEU A 180 8.59 7.72 -13.98
N ARG A 181 8.13 8.92 -13.62
CA ARG A 181 8.62 10.19 -14.14
C ARG A 181 9.29 11.03 -13.06
N LYS A 182 10.09 11.99 -13.47
CA LYS A 182 10.65 12.97 -12.53
C LYS A 182 9.52 13.84 -11.98
N LEU A 183 9.41 13.87 -10.65
CA LEU A 183 8.43 14.69 -9.94
C LEU A 183 8.89 16.15 -9.90
N THR A 184 7.94 17.07 -10.00
CA THR A 184 8.16 18.49 -9.73
C THR A 184 8.46 18.72 -8.25
N ASP A 185 9.02 19.87 -7.90
CA ASP A 185 9.31 20.22 -6.52
C ASP A 185 8.03 20.25 -5.65
N GLU A 186 6.91 20.69 -6.22
CA GLU A 186 5.62 20.72 -5.51
C GLU A 186 5.05 19.31 -5.28
N GLU A 187 5.16 18.42 -6.26
CA GLU A 187 4.76 17.02 -6.08
C GLU A 187 5.62 16.32 -5.03
N GLN A 188 6.92 16.60 -5.01
CA GLN A 188 7.83 16.00 -4.03
C GLN A 188 7.55 16.44 -2.59
N LYS A 189 7.10 17.67 -2.37
CA LYS A 189 6.69 18.15 -1.04
C LYS A 189 5.50 17.38 -0.48
N LYS A 190 4.63 16.88 -1.36
CA LYS A 190 3.43 16.12 -1.01
C LYS A 190 3.70 14.64 -0.78
N LEU A 191 4.92 14.16 -1.06
CA LEU A 191 5.25 12.73 -1.05
C LEU A 191 6.15 12.37 0.14
N HIS A 192 5.68 11.42 0.94
CA HIS A 192 6.46 10.73 1.96
C HIS A 192 6.72 9.28 1.55
N LEU A 193 7.96 8.84 1.65
CA LEU A 193 8.40 7.46 1.43
C LEU A 193 8.81 6.85 2.77
N ASP A 194 8.25 5.68 3.12
CA ASP A 194 8.58 4.96 4.35
C ASP A 194 9.11 3.56 4.04
N PHE A 195 10.18 3.15 4.70
CA PHE A 195 10.78 1.84 4.51
C PHE A 195 11.32 1.27 5.81
N GLY A 196 11.19 -0.04 6.00
CA GLY A 196 12.01 -0.75 6.97
C GLY A 196 13.48 -0.80 6.54
N GLU A 197 14.43 -0.67 7.48
CA GLU A 197 15.88 -0.79 7.20
C GLU A 197 16.24 -2.14 6.52
N LYS A 198 15.51 -3.19 6.88
CA LYS A 198 15.70 -4.55 6.33
C LYS A 198 14.82 -4.85 5.12
N ASP A 199 14.11 -3.85 4.62
CA ASP A 199 13.24 -4.00 3.45
C ASP A 199 14.07 -4.16 2.17
N PHE A 200 13.75 -5.18 1.39
CA PHE A 200 14.38 -5.41 0.09
C PHE A 200 14.01 -4.31 -0.92
N ASP A 201 12.80 -3.76 -0.81
CA ASP A 201 12.30 -2.74 -1.72
C ASP A 201 13.02 -1.40 -1.55
N LEU A 202 13.55 -1.09 -0.35
CA LEU A 202 14.47 0.03 -0.14
C LEU A 202 15.70 -0.07 -1.04
N LYS A 203 16.29 -1.26 -1.18
CA LYS A 203 17.46 -1.49 -2.05
C LYS A 203 17.11 -1.35 -3.52
N LEU A 204 15.93 -1.81 -3.91
CA LEU A 204 15.44 -1.67 -5.28
C LEU A 204 15.17 -0.21 -5.63
N SER A 205 14.63 0.58 -4.71
CA SER A 205 14.26 1.99 -4.89
C SER A 205 15.44 2.94 -4.78
N GLY A 206 16.54 2.53 -4.17
CA GLY A 206 17.68 3.39 -3.84
C GLY A 206 18.33 4.11 -5.04
N LYS A 207 18.15 3.61 -6.27
CA LYS A 207 18.60 4.31 -7.49
C LYS A 207 17.52 5.21 -8.08
N ALA A 208 16.26 4.91 -7.87
CA ALA A 208 15.14 5.66 -8.43
C ALA A 208 14.85 6.94 -7.63
N ILE A 209 14.88 6.88 -6.32
CA ILE A 209 14.60 8.02 -5.44
C ILE A 209 15.45 9.24 -5.81
N PRO A 210 16.80 9.17 -5.88
CA PRO A 210 17.62 10.33 -6.25
C PRO A 210 17.38 10.87 -7.66
N VAL A 211 16.86 10.04 -8.58
CA VAL A 211 16.63 10.42 -9.98
C VAL A 211 15.27 11.05 -10.18
N TYR A 212 14.22 10.43 -9.61
CA TYR A 212 12.84 10.80 -9.90
C TYR A 212 12.20 11.69 -8.83
N MET A 213 12.63 11.57 -7.56
CA MET A 213 12.01 12.26 -6.43
C MET A 213 13.02 12.61 -5.31
N PRO A 214 14.15 13.33 -5.65
CA PRO A 214 15.25 13.54 -4.71
C PRO A 214 14.92 14.41 -3.48
N LYS A 215 13.80 15.13 -3.51
CA LYS A 215 13.35 16.03 -2.43
C LYS A 215 12.13 15.48 -1.67
N ALA A 216 11.62 14.30 -2.04
CA ALA A 216 10.56 13.65 -1.29
C ALA A 216 11.06 13.31 0.12
N GLU A 217 10.17 13.40 1.11
CA GLU A 217 10.50 13.00 2.47
C GLU A 217 10.74 11.50 2.51
N LEU A 218 11.82 11.06 3.17
CA LEU A 218 12.20 9.65 3.26
C LEU A 218 12.46 9.27 4.71
N THR A 219 11.67 8.32 5.21
CA THR A 219 11.89 7.70 6.52
C THR A 219 12.38 6.26 6.36
N ILE A 220 13.46 5.91 7.07
CA ILE A 220 13.96 4.54 7.17
C ILE A 220 13.82 4.08 8.62
N ARG A 221 13.03 3.01 8.86
CA ARG A 221 12.70 2.47 10.17
C ARG A 221 13.76 1.47 10.66
N PRO A 222 14.61 1.83 11.65
CA PRO A 222 15.68 0.96 12.11
C PRO A 222 15.16 -0.37 12.63
N GLY A 223 15.73 -1.47 12.16
CA GLY A 223 15.41 -2.83 12.60
C GLY A 223 14.15 -3.45 12.02
N TYR A 224 13.29 -2.69 11.33
CA TYR A 224 12.04 -3.19 10.76
C TYR A 224 12.20 -3.81 9.37
N GLN A 225 11.29 -4.74 9.07
CA GLN A 225 11.10 -5.37 7.76
C GLN A 225 10.10 -4.55 6.93
N HIS A 226 9.81 -5.02 5.73
CA HIS A 226 8.81 -4.51 4.80
C HIS A 226 7.44 -4.25 5.48
N CYS A 227 6.96 -3.01 5.46
CA CYS A 227 5.73 -2.55 6.14
C CYS A 227 5.63 -2.95 7.63
N GLY A 228 6.76 -3.23 8.29
CA GLY A 228 6.77 -3.81 9.64
C GLY A 228 6.53 -2.81 10.74
N TYR A 229 6.85 -1.53 10.54
CA TYR A 229 6.68 -0.50 11.56
C TYR A 229 5.19 -0.21 11.79
N MET A 230 4.41 -0.04 10.73
CA MET A 230 2.96 0.14 10.81
C MET A 230 2.28 -1.03 11.55
N ALA A 231 2.69 -2.27 11.26
CA ALA A 231 2.12 -3.44 11.92
C ALA A 231 2.43 -3.50 13.43
N ALA A 232 3.61 -3.01 13.84
CA ALA A 232 4.06 -3.04 15.23
C ALA A 232 3.60 -1.82 16.05
N HIS A 233 3.46 -0.66 15.41
CA HIS A 233 3.20 0.65 16.02
C HIS A 233 2.13 1.42 15.25
N PRO A 234 0.91 0.86 15.09
CA PRO A 234 -0.10 1.51 14.24
C PRO A 234 -0.53 2.89 14.76
N LYS A 235 -0.52 3.10 16.09
CA LYS A 235 -0.86 4.39 16.68
C LYS A 235 0.16 5.47 16.31
N GLU A 236 1.41 5.23 16.64
CA GLU A 236 2.51 6.17 16.37
C GLU A 236 2.64 6.43 14.86
N TYR A 237 2.40 5.41 14.04
CA TYR A 237 2.44 5.51 12.60
C TYR A 237 1.34 6.42 12.03
N VAL A 238 0.11 6.31 12.54
CA VAL A 238 -1.00 7.19 12.15
C VAL A 238 -0.77 8.62 12.65
N GLU A 239 -0.26 8.80 13.88
CA GLU A 239 0.10 10.12 14.41
C GLU A 239 1.16 10.83 13.53
N GLU A 240 2.15 10.10 13.01
CA GLU A 240 3.14 10.65 12.08
C GLU A 240 2.51 11.02 10.72
N ILE A 241 1.57 10.22 10.21
CA ILE A 241 0.80 10.54 9.00
C ILE A 241 0.01 11.84 9.19
N GLU A 242 -0.70 12.01 10.31
CA GLU A 242 -1.46 13.23 10.61
C GLU A 242 -0.55 14.44 10.78
N GLN A 243 0.63 14.28 11.41
CA GLN A 243 1.63 15.34 11.48
C GLN A 243 2.14 15.74 10.08
N PHE A 244 2.29 14.78 9.17
CA PHE A 244 2.67 15.07 7.79
C PHE A 244 1.57 15.85 7.06
N ILE A 245 0.30 15.48 7.20
CA ILE A 245 -0.86 16.20 6.68
C ILE A 245 -0.89 17.63 7.22
N GLY A 246 -0.74 17.83 8.53
CA GLY A 246 -0.84 19.13 9.18
C GLY A 246 0.29 20.12 8.89
N ARG A 247 1.40 19.72 8.26
CA ARG A 247 2.54 20.61 7.96
C ARG A 247 2.26 21.61 6.83
N TYR A 248 1.26 21.37 6.02
CA TYR A 248 0.99 22.13 4.79
C TYR A 248 -0.38 22.80 4.76
N VAL A 249 -1.07 22.83 5.90
CA VAL A 249 -2.33 23.56 6.11
C VAL A 249 -2.08 25.02 6.49
#